data_0d8f6656d1078e407dfaab513d75d4c2
#
_entry.id   0d8f6656d1078e407dfaab513d75d4c2
#
_cell.length_a   1.000
_cell.length_b   1.000
_cell.length_c   1.000
_cell.angle_alpha   90.00
_cell.angle_beta   90.00
_cell.angle_gamma   90.00
#
_symmetry.space_group_name_H-M   'P 1'
#
loop_
_entity.id
_entity.type
_entity.pdbx_description
1 polymer ?
#
loop_
_entity_poly.entity_id
_entity_poly.type
_entity_poly.pdbx_seq_one_letter_code
_entity_poly.pdbx_strand_id
1 'polypeptide(L)'
;MKWKTELPAKGCSTPIVWKDQIIITSPSDGRDSVIAFDWNGKKRWQTEVGDERAGKHRNGSGSNPSAITDGKLLFAYFKSGNLAGFTLEGKLLWKTNLQDRFSRDTLYWDIGTSPVLTVKHVVLAVMHSGESYLAAFDKRTGELAWKESRNYETPVECDHSYATPHVIQYQGREAIVVWGAERLTIHNATDGKLFWTCEGFNPDQRGNWVQVASSVLAGDMAIVPYGRGKHVAGIKLSGNGNVTQSNRKWTLTGTGSFVPTPAVKEGKVYVLGDRGSVSCLDSSTGNKLWSGQFPKNRASYYSSPTVADGKLYASREDGVIMVADISDGFKFLAENNMGERIIATTVPVRDQLLIRGEKHLFCIAK
;
A
#
# COMPACT_ATOMS: atom_id res chain seq x y z
N MET A 1 15.49 18.79 12.22
CA MET A 1 14.80 17.66 12.88
C MET A 1 14.09 18.19 14.10
N LYS A 2 12.77 17.93 14.24
CA LYS A 2 11.97 18.37 15.38
C LYS A 2 12.13 17.39 16.56
N TRP A 3 11.95 16.09 16.28
CA TRP A 3 12.19 15.02 17.24
C TRP A 3 12.49 13.69 16.51
N LYS A 4 13.03 12.76 17.28
CA LYS A 4 13.35 11.37 16.90
C LYS A 4 13.00 10.48 18.08
N THR A 5 12.15 9.46 17.85
CA THR A 5 11.69 8.52 18.89
C THR A 5 12.08 7.11 18.53
N GLU A 6 12.68 6.38 19.47
CA GLU A 6 13.05 4.98 19.30
C GLU A 6 11.80 4.09 19.22
N LEU A 7 11.85 3.10 18.33
CA LEU A 7 10.80 2.10 18.12
C LEU A 7 11.21 0.76 18.72
N PRO A 8 10.25 -0.04 19.22
CA PRO A 8 10.58 -1.30 19.92
C PRO A 8 11.23 -2.33 19.00
N ALA A 9 10.85 -2.33 17.72
CA ALA A 9 11.42 -3.23 16.73
C ALA A 9 11.23 -2.70 15.29
N LYS A 10 11.91 -3.36 14.35
CA LYS A 10 11.80 -3.11 12.93
C LYS A 10 10.37 -3.31 12.43
N GLY A 11 9.86 -2.31 11.73
CA GLY A 11 8.58 -2.37 11.03
C GLY A 11 8.60 -1.53 9.75
N CYS A 12 7.75 -1.86 8.80
CA CYS A 12 7.68 -1.20 7.49
C CYS A 12 6.37 -0.46 7.24
N SER A 13 5.43 -0.46 8.19
CA SER A 13 4.16 0.25 8.02
C SER A 13 4.38 1.76 7.90
N THR A 14 3.65 2.38 6.99
CA THR A 14 3.59 3.83 6.89
C THR A 14 2.80 4.39 8.07
N PRO A 15 3.30 5.42 8.78
CA PRO A 15 2.54 6.07 9.84
C PRO A 15 1.23 6.64 9.32
N ILE A 16 0.15 6.47 10.06
CA ILE A 16 -1.10 7.19 9.82
C ILE A 16 -1.29 8.27 10.89
N VAL A 17 -2.02 9.30 10.53
CA VAL A 17 -2.28 10.44 11.43
C VAL A 17 -3.78 10.61 11.59
N TRP A 18 -4.23 10.70 12.84
CA TRP A 18 -5.58 11.10 13.17
C TRP A 18 -5.60 12.09 14.32
N LYS A 19 -6.08 13.31 14.05
CA LYS A 19 -6.09 14.42 15.03
C LYS A 19 -4.71 14.69 15.62
N ASP A 20 -4.49 14.32 16.86
CA ASP A 20 -3.29 14.53 17.65
C ASP A 20 -2.47 13.24 17.89
N GLN A 21 -2.74 12.19 17.11
CA GLN A 21 -2.06 10.91 17.20
C GLN A 21 -1.38 10.54 15.88
N ILE A 22 -0.17 9.98 16.03
CA ILE A 22 0.60 9.33 14.98
C ILE A 22 0.61 7.84 15.32
N ILE A 23 0.08 6.99 14.44
CA ILE A 23 -0.16 5.58 14.73
C ILE A 23 0.63 4.71 13.75
N ILE A 24 1.27 3.68 14.27
CA ILE A 24 2.00 2.66 13.50
C ILE A 24 1.62 1.26 13.98
N THR A 25 1.79 0.26 13.10
CA THR A 25 1.91 -1.14 13.50
C THR A 25 3.39 -1.46 13.73
N SER A 26 3.73 -2.22 14.74
CA SER A 26 5.12 -2.59 15.03
C SER A 26 5.17 -3.89 15.81
N PRO A 27 6.17 -4.77 15.60
CA PRO A 27 6.46 -5.79 16.57
C PRO A 27 6.93 -5.16 17.89
N SER A 28 6.63 -5.81 19.01
CA SER A 28 7.17 -5.49 20.32
C SER A 28 7.23 -6.77 21.15
N ASP A 29 8.41 -7.14 21.63
CA ASP A 29 8.63 -8.32 22.47
C ASP A 29 8.02 -9.62 21.91
N GLY A 30 8.15 -9.83 20.59
CA GLY A 30 7.58 -10.98 19.89
C GLY A 30 6.06 -10.94 19.71
N ARG A 31 5.44 -9.78 19.90
CA ARG A 31 3.99 -9.57 19.78
C ARG A 31 3.69 -8.58 18.66
N ASP A 32 2.65 -8.85 17.87
CA ASP A 32 2.05 -7.85 16.98
C ASP A 32 1.45 -6.73 17.82
N SER A 33 1.82 -5.49 17.55
CA SER A 33 1.37 -4.35 18.34
C SER A 33 0.97 -3.15 17.48
N VAL A 34 0.05 -2.35 17.99
CA VAL A 34 -0.28 -1.01 17.50
C VAL A 34 0.21 0.01 18.52
N ILE A 35 0.90 1.03 18.05
CA ILE A 35 1.52 2.05 18.90
C ILE A 35 1.09 3.43 18.42
N ALA A 36 0.67 4.28 19.34
CA ALA A 36 0.37 5.68 19.08
C ALA A 36 1.33 6.62 19.82
N PHE A 37 1.70 7.69 19.11
CA PHE A 37 2.53 8.77 19.61
C PHE A 37 1.78 10.11 19.52
N ASP A 38 2.15 11.07 20.36
CA ASP A 38 1.73 12.46 20.22
C ASP A 38 2.64 13.23 19.23
N TRP A 39 2.32 14.52 19.00
CA TRP A 39 3.09 15.39 18.11
C TRP A 39 4.47 15.81 18.65
N ASN A 40 4.82 15.42 19.88
CA ASN A 40 6.14 15.57 20.46
C ASN A 40 6.97 14.27 20.39
N GLY A 41 6.41 13.22 19.74
CA GLY A 41 7.05 11.91 19.62
C GLY A 41 6.96 11.06 20.90
N LYS A 42 6.18 11.48 21.91
CA LYS A 42 5.98 10.70 23.13
C LYS A 42 4.93 9.61 22.90
N LYS A 43 5.24 8.38 23.28
CA LYS A 43 4.29 7.26 23.24
C LYS A 43 3.07 7.55 24.13
N ARG A 44 1.87 7.47 23.55
CA ARG A 44 0.57 7.63 24.22
C ARG A 44 0.06 6.30 24.76
N TRP A 45 0.02 5.33 23.87
CA TRP A 45 -0.43 3.97 24.20
C TRP A 45 0.24 2.96 23.26
N GLN A 46 0.21 1.71 23.69
CA GLN A 46 0.61 0.55 22.92
C GLN A 46 -0.32 -0.60 23.26
N THR A 47 -0.79 -1.33 22.27
CA THR A 47 -1.71 -2.46 22.47
C THR A 47 -1.23 -3.66 21.68
N GLU A 48 -1.03 -4.77 22.37
CA GLU A 48 -0.68 -6.05 21.80
C GLU A 48 -1.92 -6.75 21.23
N VAL A 49 -1.74 -7.45 20.10
CA VAL A 49 -2.82 -8.18 19.41
C VAL A 49 -2.65 -9.69 19.56
N GLY A 50 -1.47 -10.20 19.28
CA GLY A 50 -1.18 -11.63 19.30
C GLY A 50 0.30 -11.89 19.06
N ASP A 51 0.68 -13.15 18.91
CA ASP A 51 2.06 -13.53 18.63
C ASP A 51 2.48 -13.02 17.25
N GLU A 52 3.68 -12.48 17.16
CA GLU A 52 4.28 -12.03 15.93
C GLU A 52 4.71 -13.24 15.07
N ARG A 53 4.55 -13.09 13.77
CA ARG A 53 5.28 -13.88 12.79
C ARG A 53 6.33 -13.00 12.12
N ALA A 54 7.59 -13.16 12.51
CA ALA A 54 8.68 -12.33 12.06
C ALA A 54 8.83 -12.27 10.53
N GLY A 55 9.34 -11.15 10.02
CA GLY A 55 9.61 -10.97 8.60
C GLY A 55 10.64 -11.98 8.06
N LYS A 56 10.48 -12.42 6.82
CA LYS A 56 11.40 -13.32 6.12
C LYS A 56 12.51 -12.55 5.40
N HIS A 57 12.19 -11.37 4.88
CA HIS A 57 13.08 -10.59 4.03
C HIS A 57 13.71 -9.43 4.80
N ARG A 58 14.96 -9.08 4.41
CA ARG A 58 15.67 -7.94 5.02
C ARG A 58 14.93 -6.60 4.92
N ASN A 59 14.06 -6.43 3.92
CA ASN A 59 13.24 -5.23 3.68
C ASN A 59 11.78 -5.42 4.13
N GLY A 60 11.47 -6.50 4.86
CA GLY A 60 10.15 -6.80 5.40
C GLY A 60 10.16 -6.94 6.91
N SER A 61 9.00 -7.07 7.50
CA SER A 61 8.76 -7.29 8.93
C SER A 61 7.44 -8.04 9.14
N GLY A 62 7.12 -8.42 10.37
CA GLY A 62 5.79 -8.90 10.76
C GLY A 62 4.71 -7.83 10.64
N SER A 63 5.10 -6.54 10.56
CA SER A 63 4.22 -5.38 10.58
C SER A 63 4.46 -4.47 9.36
N ASN A 64 4.36 -5.01 8.13
CA ASN A 64 4.38 -4.21 6.91
C ASN A 64 3.06 -3.49 6.64
N PRO A 65 1.87 -4.13 6.85
CA PRO A 65 0.60 -3.45 6.63
C PRO A 65 0.45 -2.22 7.53
N SER A 66 -0.04 -1.15 6.96
CA SER A 66 -0.36 0.08 7.70
C SER A 66 -1.72 -0.06 8.38
N ALA A 67 -1.88 0.55 9.55
CA ALA A 67 -3.17 0.68 10.19
C ALA A 67 -4.10 1.61 9.38
N ILE A 68 -5.41 1.55 9.65
CA ILE A 68 -6.41 2.43 9.02
C ILE A 68 -7.48 2.82 10.04
N THR A 69 -8.03 4.03 9.91
CA THR A 69 -9.12 4.51 10.77
C THR A 69 -10.20 5.19 9.96
N ASP A 70 -11.45 5.07 10.42
CA ASP A 70 -12.60 5.86 9.93
C ASP A 70 -12.90 7.07 10.84
N GLY A 71 -12.00 7.34 11.80
CA GLY A 71 -12.16 8.42 12.77
C GLY A 71 -13.03 8.07 13.98
N LYS A 72 -13.52 6.84 14.06
CA LYS A 72 -14.25 6.28 15.21
C LYS A 72 -13.56 5.03 15.73
N LEU A 73 -13.12 4.15 14.83
CA LEU A 73 -12.43 2.91 15.12
C LEU A 73 -11.11 2.86 14.36
N LEU A 74 -10.19 2.08 14.85
CA LEU A 74 -8.88 1.82 14.26
C LEU A 74 -8.75 0.33 13.96
N PHE A 75 -8.10 -0.02 12.84
CA PHE A 75 -7.92 -1.40 12.41
C PHE A 75 -6.46 -1.64 12.01
N ALA A 76 -5.96 -2.82 12.34
CA ALA A 76 -4.61 -3.25 11.97
C ALA A 76 -4.60 -4.72 11.55
N TYR A 77 -3.75 -5.03 10.57
CA TYR A 77 -3.51 -6.37 10.06
C TYR A 77 -2.01 -6.68 10.08
N PHE A 78 -1.65 -7.93 10.34
CA PHE A 78 -0.27 -8.37 10.52
C PHE A 78 0.05 -9.63 9.70
N LYS A 79 1.33 -9.86 9.45
CA LYS A 79 1.82 -11.05 8.76
C LYS A 79 1.43 -12.36 9.45
N SER A 80 1.29 -12.35 10.77
CA SER A 80 0.79 -13.49 11.55
C SER A 80 -0.61 -13.96 11.14
N GLY A 81 -1.36 -13.10 10.42
CA GLY A 81 -2.77 -13.26 10.11
C GLY A 81 -3.70 -12.54 11.09
N ASN A 82 -3.16 -11.95 12.16
CA ASN A 82 -3.96 -11.20 13.12
C ASN A 82 -4.57 -9.95 12.47
N LEU A 83 -5.90 -9.85 12.50
CA LEU A 83 -6.70 -8.68 12.19
C LEU A 83 -7.41 -8.24 13.45
N ALA A 84 -7.35 -6.95 13.78
CA ALA A 84 -7.93 -6.44 15.02
C ALA A 84 -8.56 -5.07 14.83
N GLY A 85 -9.62 -4.80 15.61
CA GLY A 85 -10.30 -3.52 15.72
C GLY A 85 -10.13 -2.93 17.12
N PHE A 86 -9.95 -1.61 17.17
CA PHE A 86 -9.64 -0.85 18.40
C PHE A 86 -10.48 0.41 18.50
N THR A 87 -10.62 0.95 19.71
CA THR A 87 -10.96 2.36 19.87
C THR A 87 -9.77 3.24 19.49
N LEU A 88 -9.98 4.54 19.33
CA LEU A 88 -8.89 5.47 19.02
C LEU A 88 -7.93 5.69 20.20
N GLU A 89 -8.35 5.33 21.41
CA GLU A 89 -7.53 5.34 22.64
C GLU A 89 -6.70 4.06 22.80
N GLY A 90 -6.79 3.13 21.83
CA GLY A 90 -6.00 1.90 21.79
C GLY A 90 -6.63 0.71 22.52
N LYS A 91 -7.87 0.80 23.02
CA LYS A 91 -8.55 -0.37 23.61
C LYS A 91 -8.89 -1.39 22.51
N LEU A 92 -8.38 -2.61 22.63
CA LEU A 92 -8.76 -3.73 21.76
C LEU A 92 -10.25 -4.08 21.95
N LEU A 93 -10.99 -4.09 20.87
CA LEU A 93 -12.42 -4.42 20.84
C LEU A 93 -12.65 -5.86 20.42
N TRP A 94 -11.99 -6.28 19.36
CA TRP A 94 -12.05 -7.62 18.82
C TRP A 94 -10.78 -7.96 18.05
N LYS A 95 -10.50 -9.25 17.89
CA LYS A 95 -9.46 -9.78 17.00
C LYS A 95 -9.91 -11.09 16.38
N THR A 96 -9.38 -11.39 15.20
CA THR A 96 -9.49 -12.68 14.53
C THR A 96 -8.18 -12.99 13.85
N ASN A 97 -7.85 -14.26 13.66
CA ASN A 97 -6.68 -14.66 12.89
C ASN A 97 -7.14 -15.28 11.56
N LEU A 98 -6.74 -14.66 10.45
CA LEU A 98 -7.18 -15.09 9.12
C LEU A 98 -6.49 -16.38 8.68
N GLN A 99 -5.26 -16.63 9.14
CA GLN A 99 -4.52 -17.84 8.79
C GLN A 99 -5.05 -19.07 9.54
N ASP A 100 -5.50 -18.90 10.78
CA ASP A 100 -6.17 -19.97 11.52
C ASP A 100 -7.58 -20.23 10.98
N ARG A 101 -8.26 -19.17 10.54
CA ARG A 101 -9.64 -19.25 10.07
C ARG A 101 -9.77 -19.81 8.65
N PHE A 102 -8.83 -19.52 7.77
CA PHE A 102 -8.86 -19.88 6.35
C PHE A 102 -7.67 -20.77 6.00
N SER A 103 -6.54 -20.16 5.63
CA SER A 103 -5.32 -20.90 5.31
C SER A 103 -4.06 -20.11 5.63
N ARG A 104 -2.98 -20.81 5.91
CA ARG A 104 -1.66 -20.19 6.10
C ARG A 104 -1.21 -19.52 4.80
N ASP A 105 -0.65 -18.32 4.94
CA ASP A 105 -0.05 -17.62 3.84
C ASP A 105 1.17 -18.38 3.27
N THR A 106 1.21 -18.50 1.94
CA THR A 106 2.30 -19.13 1.17
C THR A 106 3.16 -18.09 0.46
N LEU A 107 2.94 -16.79 0.70
CA LEU A 107 3.71 -15.73 0.08
C LEU A 107 5.21 -15.95 0.24
N TYR A 108 5.94 -15.78 -0.85
CA TYR A 108 7.40 -15.87 -0.83
C TYR A 108 8.02 -14.76 0.00
N TRP A 109 7.48 -13.52 -0.12
CA TRP A 109 7.85 -12.34 0.64
C TRP A 109 6.87 -12.10 1.79
N ASP A 110 7.06 -11.01 2.53
CA ASP A 110 6.21 -10.69 3.67
C ASP A 110 4.93 -9.98 3.23
N ILE A 111 3.79 -10.26 3.86
CA ILE A 111 2.49 -9.64 3.57
C ILE A 111 2.64 -8.13 3.51
N GLY A 112 2.18 -7.51 2.43
CA GLY A 112 2.22 -6.05 2.21
C GLY A 112 0.84 -5.40 2.15
N THR A 113 -0.21 -6.16 1.83
CA THR A 113 -1.58 -5.64 1.72
C THR A 113 -2.07 -5.05 3.05
N SER A 114 -2.59 -3.84 3.01
CA SER A 114 -3.21 -3.18 4.16
C SER A 114 -4.73 -3.31 4.12
N PRO A 115 -5.43 -3.26 5.28
CA PRO A 115 -6.88 -3.23 5.30
C PRO A 115 -7.42 -1.93 4.69
N VAL A 116 -8.62 -2.01 4.09
CA VAL A 116 -9.39 -0.85 3.63
C VAL A 116 -10.77 -0.84 4.25
N LEU A 117 -11.42 0.32 4.28
CA LEU A 117 -12.70 0.50 4.97
C LEU A 117 -13.83 0.86 4.02
N THR A 118 -14.92 0.12 4.10
CA THR A 118 -16.24 0.51 3.59
C THR A 118 -17.03 1.20 4.72
N VAL A 119 -18.24 1.61 4.46
CA VAL A 119 -19.12 2.15 5.53
C VAL A 119 -19.27 1.14 6.68
N LYS A 120 -19.46 -0.15 6.38
CA LYS A 120 -19.75 -1.17 7.38
C LYS A 120 -18.56 -2.09 7.73
N HIS A 121 -17.67 -2.34 6.79
CA HIS A 121 -16.69 -3.41 6.90
C HIS A 121 -15.25 -2.91 6.86
N VAL A 122 -14.35 -3.66 7.51
CA VAL A 122 -12.93 -3.69 7.19
C VAL A 122 -12.70 -4.84 6.20
N VAL A 123 -11.99 -4.55 5.11
CA VAL A 123 -11.81 -5.47 3.99
C VAL A 123 -10.33 -5.73 3.74
N LEU A 124 -10.00 -6.98 3.45
CA LEU A 124 -8.66 -7.45 3.11
C LEU A 124 -8.69 -8.27 1.82
N ALA A 125 -7.70 -8.04 0.96
CA ALA A 125 -7.38 -8.90 -0.17
C ALA A 125 -6.14 -9.72 0.21
N VAL A 126 -6.31 -11.02 0.39
CA VAL A 126 -5.23 -11.97 0.70
C VAL A 126 -5.06 -12.87 -0.52
N MET A 127 -3.90 -12.77 -1.19
CA MET A 127 -3.65 -13.45 -2.45
C MET A 127 -2.29 -14.13 -2.45
N HIS A 128 -2.30 -15.45 -2.52
CA HIS A 128 -1.13 -16.32 -2.51
C HIS A 128 -1.45 -17.67 -3.15
N SER A 129 -0.46 -18.52 -3.36
CA SER A 129 -0.70 -19.88 -3.85
C SER A 129 -1.52 -20.69 -2.83
N GLY A 130 -2.65 -21.20 -3.25
CA GLY A 130 -3.62 -21.88 -2.40
C GLY A 130 -4.94 -21.12 -2.31
N GLU A 131 -5.35 -20.73 -1.12
CA GLU A 131 -6.63 -20.05 -0.92
C GLU A 131 -6.46 -18.51 -0.97
N SER A 132 -6.69 -17.95 -2.17
CA SER A 132 -6.74 -16.51 -2.38
C SER A 132 -8.17 -15.97 -2.23
N TYR A 133 -8.33 -14.86 -1.53
CA TYR A 133 -9.66 -14.32 -1.25
C TYR A 133 -9.68 -12.81 -1.02
N LEU A 134 -10.87 -12.24 -1.18
CA LEU A 134 -11.29 -10.96 -0.65
C LEU A 134 -12.26 -11.24 0.50
N ALA A 135 -12.03 -10.68 1.68
CA ALA A 135 -12.88 -10.90 2.84
C ALA A 135 -13.22 -9.60 3.56
N ALA A 136 -14.45 -9.49 4.01
CA ALA A 136 -14.99 -8.36 4.75
C ALA A 136 -15.45 -8.78 6.15
N PHE A 137 -15.09 -7.97 7.13
CA PHE A 137 -15.45 -8.18 8.53
C PHE A 137 -16.21 -6.97 9.05
N ASP A 138 -17.25 -7.18 9.84
CA ASP A 138 -17.97 -6.09 10.50
C ASP A 138 -17.00 -5.28 11.36
N LYS A 139 -17.02 -3.97 11.21
CA LYS A 139 -16.07 -3.07 11.91
C LYS A 139 -16.24 -3.10 13.43
N ARG A 140 -17.42 -3.38 13.95
CA ARG A 140 -17.72 -3.33 15.38
C ARG A 140 -17.49 -4.65 16.09
N THR A 141 -17.80 -5.77 15.41
CA THR A 141 -17.77 -7.10 16.01
C THR A 141 -16.60 -7.97 15.56
N GLY A 142 -16.02 -7.69 14.38
CA GLY A 142 -15.00 -8.55 13.76
C GLY A 142 -15.56 -9.83 13.15
N GLU A 143 -16.90 -9.96 13.09
CA GLU A 143 -17.55 -11.09 12.44
C GLU A 143 -17.37 -11.05 10.92
N LEU A 144 -17.17 -12.20 10.32
CA LEU A 144 -17.09 -12.32 8.87
C LEU A 144 -18.44 -12.00 8.24
N ALA A 145 -18.49 -10.93 7.46
CA ALA A 145 -19.68 -10.55 6.71
C ALA A 145 -19.80 -11.35 5.40
N TRP A 146 -18.70 -11.45 4.67
CA TRP A 146 -18.60 -12.23 3.43
C TRP A 146 -17.14 -12.53 3.08
N LYS A 147 -16.94 -13.56 2.26
CA LYS A 147 -15.66 -13.94 1.67
C LYS A 147 -15.90 -14.34 0.22
N GLU A 148 -15.09 -13.80 -0.70
CA GLU A 148 -15.14 -14.10 -2.14
C GLU A 148 -13.81 -14.67 -2.58
N SER A 149 -13.86 -15.78 -3.31
CA SER A 149 -12.66 -16.42 -3.85
C SER A 149 -11.99 -15.57 -4.93
N ARG A 150 -10.65 -15.55 -4.92
CA ARG A 150 -9.83 -14.92 -5.93
C ARG A 150 -8.76 -15.88 -6.49
N ASN A 151 -9.03 -17.16 -6.44
CA ASN A 151 -8.20 -18.15 -7.06
C ASN A 151 -8.37 -18.08 -8.58
N TYR A 152 -7.33 -17.63 -9.24
CA TYR A 152 -7.23 -17.61 -10.70
C TYR A 152 -6.08 -18.47 -11.15
N GLU A 153 -6.24 -19.11 -12.29
CA GLU A 153 -5.15 -19.82 -12.96
C GLU A 153 -4.15 -18.79 -13.51
N THR A 154 -2.90 -18.89 -13.08
CA THR A 154 -1.81 -17.96 -13.45
C THR A 154 -0.49 -18.74 -13.54
N PRO A 155 0.53 -18.19 -14.25
CA PRO A 155 1.90 -18.71 -14.17
C PRO A 155 2.46 -18.66 -12.74
N VAL A 156 3.55 -19.38 -12.51
CA VAL A 156 4.22 -19.50 -11.20
C VAL A 156 4.43 -18.12 -10.56
N GLU A 157 4.01 -17.99 -9.29
CA GLU A 157 4.05 -16.77 -8.46
C GLU A 157 3.15 -15.60 -8.91
N CYS A 158 2.48 -15.70 -10.07
CA CYS A 158 1.63 -14.61 -10.55
C CYS A 158 0.28 -14.52 -9.83
N ASP A 159 -0.07 -15.52 -9.03
CA ASP A 159 -1.17 -15.50 -8.06
C ASP A 159 -0.85 -14.70 -6.79
N HIS A 160 0.44 -14.50 -6.48
CA HIS A 160 0.86 -13.68 -5.33
C HIS A 160 0.61 -12.21 -5.57
N SER A 161 -0.05 -11.54 -4.62
CA SER A 161 -0.18 -10.09 -4.61
C SER A 161 0.02 -9.50 -3.22
N TYR A 162 0.72 -8.40 -3.21
CA TYR A 162 1.01 -7.60 -2.01
C TYR A 162 0.25 -6.27 -2.03
N ALA A 163 -0.51 -6.05 -3.10
CA ALA A 163 -1.22 -4.81 -3.36
C ALA A 163 -2.39 -4.58 -2.38
N THR A 164 -2.55 -3.35 -1.96
CA THR A 164 -3.69 -2.90 -1.17
C THR A 164 -4.86 -2.54 -2.11
N PRO A 165 -6.09 -3.01 -1.83
CA PRO A 165 -7.27 -2.64 -2.60
C PRO A 165 -7.70 -1.18 -2.37
N HIS A 166 -8.69 -0.72 -3.14
CA HIS A 166 -9.31 0.60 -2.95
C HIS A 166 -10.82 0.47 -2.79
N VAL A 167 -11.41 1.36 -2.01
CA VAL A 167 -12.86 1.52 -1.93
C VAL A 167 -13.28 2.73 -2.75
N ILE A 168 -14.28 2.57 -3.60
CA ILE A 168 -14.80 3.60 -4.50
C ILE A 168 -16.33 3.67 -4.45
N GLN A 169 -16.89 4.76 -4.97
CA GLN A 169 -18.29 4.81 -5.37
C GLN A 169 -18.41 4.34 -6.81
N TYR A 170 -19.15 3.30 -7.06
CA TYR A 170 -19.35 2.68 -8.36
C TYR A 170 -20.82 2.44 -8.63
N GLN A 171 -21.38 3.07 -9.67
CA GLN A 171 -22.82 2.96 -10.01
C GLN A 171 -23.75 3.21 -8.81
N GLY A 172 -23.45 4.24 -7.99
CA GLY A 172 -24.26 4.65 -6.86
C GLY A 172 -24.13 3.78 -5.59
N ARG A 173 -23.13 2.89 -5.52
CA ARG A 173 -22.87 2.03 -4.34
C ARG A 173 -21.37 1.89 -4.06
N GLU A 174 -21.03 1.51 -2.84
CA GLU A 174 -19.62 1.19 -2.52
C GLU A 174 -19.17 -0.07 -3.25
N ALA A 175 -17.96 0.01 -3.78
CA ALA A 175 -17.30 -1.10 -4.45
C ALA A 175 -15.80 -1.14 -4.10
N ILE A 176 -15.19 -2.29 -4.34
CA ILE A 176 -13.79 -2.55 -4.00
C ILE A 176 -13.03 -2.87 -5.28
N VAL A 177 -12.04 -2.06 -5.59
CA VAL A 177 -11.09 -2.28 -6.70
C VAL A 177 -9.93 -3.12 -6.16
N VAL A 178 -9.67 -4.26 -6.79
CA VAL A 178 -8.61 -5.19 -6.37
C VAL A 178 -7.69 -5.48 -7.55
N TRP A 179 -6.39 -5.25 -7.33
CA TRP A 179 -5.31 -5.59 -8.26
C TRP A 179 -4.54 -6.81 -7.72
N GLY A 180 -4.46 -7.86 -8.51
CA GLY A 180 -3.72 -9.07 -8.15
C GLY A 180 -4.11 -10.25 -9.02
N ALA A 181 -3.27 -11.28 -9.04
CA ALA A 181 -3.43 -12.46 -9.88
C ALA A 181 -3.69 -12.10 -11.35
N GLU A 182 -2.91 -11.15 -11.88
CA GLU A 182 -2.95 -10.63 -13.26
C GLU A 182 -4.31 -10.03 -13.68
N ARG A 183 -5.15 -9.68 -12.71
CA ARG A 183 -6.47 -9.10 -12.95
C ARG A 183 -6.72 -7.86 -12.08
N LEU A 184 -7.27 -6.84 -12.71
CA LEU A 184 -7.94 -5.76 -12.01
C LEU A 184 -9.44 -6.09 -11.98
N THR A 185 -10.03 -6.08 -10.79
CA THR A 185 -11.44 -6.43 -10.61
C THR A 185 -12.15 -5.39 -9.78
N ILE A 186 -13.47 -5.23 -9.98
CA ILE A 186 -14.34 -4.48 -9.07
C ILE A 186 -15.37 -5.43 -8.46
N HIS A 187 -15.51 -5.34 -7.15
CA HIS A 187 -16.44 -6.12 -6.36
C HIS A 187 -17.43 -5.23 -5.61
N ASN A 188 -18.66 -5.71 -5.43
CA ASN A 188 -19.65 -5.07 -4.57
C ASN A 188 -19.15 -5.11 -3.11
N ALA A 189 -19.11 -3.97 -2.44
CA ALA A 189 -18.67 -3.90 -1.04
C ALA A 189 -19.64 -4.54 -0.03
N THR A 190 -20.88 -4.80 -0.42
CA THR A 190 -21.90 -5.37 0.47
C THR A 190 -21.82 -6.89 0.59
N ASP A 191 -21.51 -7.58 -0.52
CA ASP A 191 -21.57 -9.06 -0.61
C ASP A 191 -20.36 -9.69 -1.32
N GLY A 192 -19.37 -8.88 -1.75
CA GLY A 192 -18.16 -9.33 -2.42
C GLY A 192 -18.30 -9.70 -3.90
N LYS A 193 -19.53 -9.75 -4.43
CA LYS A 193 -19.79 -10.20 -5.80
C LYS A 193 -19.05 -9.36 -6.84
N LEU A 194 -18.47 -10.05 -7.82
CA LEU A 194 -17.75 -9.45 -8.93
C LEU A 194 -18.69 -8.64 -9.84
N PHE A 195 -18.34 -7.38 -10.09
CA PHE A 195 -19.01 -6.55 -11.10
C PHE A 195 -18.35 -6.73 -12.46
N TRP A 196 -17.03 -6.57 -12.52
CA TRP A 196 -16.26 -6.74 -13.75
C TRP A 196 -14.80 -7.13 -13.52
N THR A 197 -14.18 -7.63 -14.57
CA THR A 197 -12.76 -7.96 -14.64
C THR A 197 -12.10 -7.30 -15.83
N CYS A 198 -10.85 -6.88 -15.66
CA CYS A 198 -9.90 -6.54 -16.72
C CYS A 198 -8.65 -7.40 -16.54
N GLU A 199 -8.26 -8.11 -17.57
CA GLU A 199 -7.17 -9.10 -17.58
C GLU A 199 -6.19 -8.87 -18.73
N GLY A 200 -5.26 -9.81 -19.00
CA GLY A 200 -4.27 -9.69 -20.05
C GLY A 200 -3.10 -8.77 -19.69
N PHE A 201 -2.69 -8.75 -18.42
CA PHE A 201 -1.51 -8.02 -17.94
C PHE A 201 -0.22 -8.84 -18.03
N ASN A 202 -0.30 -10.08 -18.51
CA ASN A 202 0.85 -10.98 -18.72
C ASN A 202 0.63 -11.80 -20.02
N PRO A 203 0.66 -11.17 -21.20
CA PRO A 203 0.34 -11.85 -22.46
C PRO A 203 1.33 -12.97 -22.80
N ASP A 204 2.59 -12.84 -22.35
CA ASP A 204 3.64 -13.82 -22.61
C ASP A 204 3.65 -14.98 -21.58
N GLN A 205 2.71 -15.05 -20.66
CA GLN A 205 2.61 -16.05 -19.60
C GLN A 205 3.92 -16.23 -18.82
N ARG A 206 4.60 -15.13 -18.50
CA ARG A 206 5.87 -15.14 -17.77
C ARG A 206 5.64 -15.46 -16.30
N GLY A 207 6.40 -16.39 -15.75
CA GLY A 207 6.45 -16.62 -14.30
C GLY A 207 7.06 -15.44 -13.54
N ASN A 208 6.80 -15.39 -12.23
CA ASN A 208 7.35 -14.41 -11.28
C ASN A 208 6.95 -12.94 -11.56
N TRP A 209 5.86 -12.70 -12.27
CA TRP A 209 5.29 -11.36 -12.47
C TRP A 209 4.30 -11.03 -11.35
N VAL A 210 4.77 -11.16 -10.12
CA VAL A 210 3.99 -10.86 -8.92
C VAL A 210 3.57 -9.39 -8.85
N GLN A 211 2.44 -9.12 -8.24
CA GLN A 211 1.91 -7.76 -8.08
C GLN A 211 2.33 -7.20 -6.71
N VAL A 212 3.37 -6.35 -6.68
CA VAL A 212 3.86 -5.69 -5.46
C VAL A 212 3.29 -4.29 -5.34
N ALA A 213 3.54 -3.44 -6.32
CA ALA A 213 2.93 -2.11 -6.36
C ALA A 213 1.41 -2.21 -6.47
N SER A 214 0.69 -1.43 -5.67
CA SER A 214 -0.76 -1.29 -5.78
C SER A 214 -1.15 -0.53 -7.05
N SER A 215 -2.35 -0.75 -7.57
CA SER A 215 -2.98 0.21 -8.46
C SER A 215 -3.22 1.53 -7.73
N VAL A 216 -3.42 2.63 -8.46
CA VAL A 216 -3.85 3.90 -7.87
C VAL A 216 -5.02 4.47 -8.67
N LEU A 217 -5.81 5.32 -8.01
CA LEU A 217 -7.02 5.90 -8.61
C LEU A 217 -6.76 7.35 -9.00
N ALA A 218 -7.14 7.71 -10.22
CA ALA A 218 -7.05 9.06 -10.76
C ALA A 218 -8.37 9.43 -11.46
N GLY A 219 -9.30 10.03 -10.73
CA GLY A 219 -10.65 10.28 -11.20
C GLY A 219 -11.40 8.97 -11.48
N ASP A 220 -11.82 8.77 -12.71
CA ASP A 220 -12.51 7.55 -13.18
C ASP A 220 -11.55 6.51 -13.79
N MET A 221 -10.25 6.65 -13.53
CA MET A 221 -9.21 5.75 -14.01
C MET A 221 -8.53 5.01 -12.85
N ALA A 222 -8.28 3.70 -13.04
CA ALA A 222 -7.29 2.96 -12.29
C ALA A 222 -5.98 2.89 -13.07
N ILE A 223 -4.88 3.25 -12.45
CA ILE A 223 -3.54 3.16 -13.02
C ILE A 223 -2.85 1.95 -12.43
N VAL A 224 -2.48 1.00 -13.27
CA VAL A 224 -2.02 -0.33 -12.89
C VAL A 224 -0.57 -0.52 -13.30
N PRO A 225 0.39 -0.50 -12.36
CA PRO A 225 1.76 -0.92 -12.64
C PRO A 225 1.82 -2.46 -12.70
N TYR A 226 2.57 -3.01 -13.69
CA TYR A 226 2.69 -4.46 -13.86
C TYR A 226 3.98 -4.88 -14.57
N GLY A 227 4.20 -6.19 -14.71
CA GLY A 227 5.34 -6.74 -15.43
C GLY A 227 6.68 -6.45 -14.77
N ARG A 228 6.75 -6.47 -13.42
CA ARG A 228 7.96 -6.17 -12.63
C ARG A 228 8.56 -4.79 -12.97
N GLY A 229 7.71 -3.77 -13.04
CA GLY A 229 8.13 -2.41 -13.31
C GLY A 229 8.39 -2.07 -14.79
N LYS A 230 8.00 -2.95 -15.71
CA LYS A 230 8.18 -2.70 -17.15
C LYS A 230 7.01 -1.95 -17.78
N HIS A 231 5.84 -2.03 -17.19
CA HIS A 231 4.61 -1.53 -17.79
C HIS A 231 3.75 -0.76 -16.79
N VAL A 232 2.94 0.13 -17.32
CA VAL A 232 1.82 0.76 -16.62
C VAL A 232 0.65 0.91 -17.60
N ALA A 233 -0.58 0.70 -17.10
CA ALA A 233 -1.79 0.84 -17.90
C ALA A 233 -2.84 1.69 -17.20
N GLY A 234 -3.64 2.43 -17.97
CA GLY A 234 -4.82 3.15 -17.51
C GLY A 234 -6.10 2.41 -17.89
N ILE A 235 -6.89 2.06 -16.88
CA ILE A 235 -8.14 1.31 -17.02
C ILE A 235 -9.30 2.18 -16.55
N LYS A 236 -10.28 2.42 -17.43
CA LYS A 236 -11.48 3.19 -17.06
C LYS A 236 -12.37 2.38 -16.13
N LEU A 237 -12.77 2.99 -15.02
CA LEU A 237 -13.63 2.37 -14.00
C LEU A 237 -15.12 2.49 -14.42
N SER A 238 -15.56 1.65 -15.35
CA SER A 238 -16.94 1.67 -15.87
C SER A 238 -17.34 0.29 -16.41
N GLY A 239 -18.63 0.07 -16.72
CA GLY A 239 -19.12 -1.14 -17.37
C GLY A 239 -19.39 -2.32 -16.42
N ASN A 240 -19.54 -3.52 -16.97
CA ASN A 240 -19.80 -4.79 -16.28
C ASN A 240 -19.22 -5.95 -17.07
N GLY A 241 -18.99 -7.10 -16.40
CA GLY A 241 -18.47 -8.31 -17.04
C GLY A 241 -16.98 -8.20 -17.39
N ASN A 242 -16.55 -8.74 -18.52
CA ASN A 242 -15.17 -8.61 -18.98
C ASN A 242 -14.97 -7.31 -19.77
N VAL A 243 -14.24 -6.37 -19.17
CA VAL A 243 -14.01 -5.03 -19.74
C VAL A 243 -12.60 -4.86 -20.32
N THR A 244 -11.86 -5.93 -20.51
CA THR A 244 -10.45 -5.90 -20.94
C THR A 244 -10.24 -5.06 -22.20
N GLN A 245 -11.05 -5.26 -23.21
CA GLN A 245 -10.92 -4.55 -24.50
C GLN A 245 -11.51 -3.13 -24.47
N SER A 246 -12.64 -2.95 -23.77
CA SER A 246 -13.36 -1.67 -23.75
C SER A 246 -12.74 -0.63 -22.84
N ASN A 247 -12.15 -1.04 -21.72
CA ASN A 247 -11.75 -0.13 -20.64
C ASN A 247 -10.24 0.09 -20.49
N ARG A 248 -9.40 -0.74 -21.08
CA ARG A 248 -7.96 -0.45 -21.16
C ARG A 248 -7.73 0.68 -22.16
N LYS A 249 -7.60 1.92 -21.66
CA LYS A 249 -7.51 3.12 -22.49
C LYS A 249 -6.11 3.33 -23.05
N TRP A 250 -5.10 3.00 -22.27
CA TRP A 250 -3.71 3.14 -22.68
C TRP A 250 -2.81 2.15 -21.95
N THR A 251 -1.66 1.88 -22.52
CA THR A 251 -0.58 1.08 -21.96
C THR A 251 0.75 1.68 -22.36
N LEU A 252 1.66 1.80 -21.41
CA LEU A 252 3.04 2.21 -21.66
C LEU A 252 3.99 1.06 -21.32
N THR A 253 4.98 0.84 -22.19
CA THR A 253 6.10 -0.06 -22.00
C THR A 253 7.37 0.74 -21.73
N GLY A 254 8.29 0.21 -20.90
CA GLY A 254 9.52 0.90 -20.48
C GLY A 254 9.29 2.00 -19.43
N THR A 255 8.08 2.09 -18.90
CA THR A 255 7.71 2.97 -17.80
C THR A 255 6.88 2.16 -16.82
N GLY A 256 7.28 2.12 -15.56
CA GLY A 256 6.56 1.38 -14.52
C GLY A 256 7.36 1.34 -13.22
N SER A 257 6.76 0.75 -12.20
CA SER A 257 7.38 0.47 -10.90
C SER A 257 7.07 -0.96 -10.50
N PHE A 258 8.01 -1.62 -9.86
CA PHE A 258 7.78 -2.97 -9.35
C PHE A 258 7.30 -2.93 -7.89
N VAL A 259 8.00 -2.20 -7.03
CA VAL A 259 7.66 -2.11 -5.61
C VAL A 259 7.00 -0.78 -5.26
N PRO A 260 7.51 0.40 -5.63
CA PRO A 260 6.85 1.65 -5.30
C PRO A 260 5.46 1.76 -5.96
N THR A 261 4.42 2.00 -5.18
CA THR A 261 3.10 2.35 -5.70
C THR A 261 3.14 3.78 -6.25
N PRO A 262 2.66 4.07 -7.47
CA PRO A 262 2.65 5.42 -8.01
C PRO A 262 1.88 6.40 -7.13
N ALA A 263 2.23 7.69 -7.19
CA ALA A 263 1.45 8.76 -6.58
C ALA A 263 0.54 9.42 -7.62
N VAL A 264 -0.60 9.94 -7.16
CA VAL A 264 -1.54 10.69 -8.02
C VAL A 264 -1.82 12.06 -7.41
N LYS A 265 -1.78 13.08 -8.22
CA LYS A 265 -2.21 14.43 -7.85
C LYS A 265 -2.72 15.20 -9.07
N GLU A 266 -3.93 15.76 -8.97
CA GLU A 266 -4.51 16.66 -10.00
C GLU A 266 -4.44 16.10 -11.42
N GLY A 267 -4.90 14.86 -11.61
CA GLY A 267 -4.92 14.17 -12.90
C GLY A 267 -3.54 13.72 -13.42
N LYS A 268 -2.47 13.93 -12.64
CA LYS A 268 -1.11 13.48 -12.97
C LYS A 268 -0.75 12.26 -12.16
N VAL A 269 -0.01 11.34 -12.77
CA VAL A 269 0.52 10.11 -12.17
C VAL A 269 2.04 10.20 -12.12
N TYR A 270 2.60 10.03 -10.94
CA TYR A 270 4.03 10.06 -10.72
C TYR A 270 4.53 8.63 -10.46
N VAL A 271 5.20 8.08 -11.44
CA VAL A 271 5.74 6.72 -11.41
C VAL A 271 7.22 6.78 -11.02
N LEU A 272 7.54 6.22 -9.86
CA LEU A 272 8.92 6.05 -9.39
C LEU A 272 9.38 4.62 -9.69
N GLY A 273 10.36 4.49 -10.58
CA GLY A 273 11.01 3.20 -10.84
C GLY A 273 11.96 2.81 -9.69
N ASP A 274 12.15 1.52 -9.48
CA ASP A 274 12.95 0.95 -8.39
C ASP A 274 14.41 1.45 -8.35
N ARG A 275 14.90 2.04 -9.45
CA ARG A 275 16.25 2.62 -9.59
C ARG A 275 16.27 4.14 -9.67
N GLY A 276 15.15 4.79 -9.27
CA GLY A 276 15.07 6.24 -9.13
C GLY A 276 14.74 7.01 -10.43
N SER A 277 14.30 6.33 -11.48
CA SER A 277 13.66 7.01 -12.61
C SER A 277 12.30 7.54 -12.17
N VAL A 278 11.94 8.75 -12.58
CA VAL A 278 10.65 9.36 -12.31
C VAL A 278 9.98 9.72 -13.61
N SER A 279 8.72 9.35 -13.79
CA SER A 279 7.91 9.76 -14.93
C SER A 279 6.61 10.38 -14.44
N CYS A 280 6.25 11.51 -14.99
CA CYS A 280 4.94 12.12 -14.80
C CYS A 280 4.08 11.85 -16.04
N LEU A 281 2.92 11.27 -15.84
CA LEU A 281 1.98 10.92 -16.89
C LEU A 281 0.67 11.65 -16.70
N ASP A 282 0.00 11.99 -17.78
CA ASP A 282 -1.42 12.33 -17.77
C ASP A 282 -2.23 11.05 -17.50
N SER A 283 -3.08 11.07 -16.49
CA SER A 283 -3.80 9.86 -16.05
C SER A 283 -4.83 9.37 -17.05
N SER A 284 -5.40 10.26 -17.86
CA SER A 284 -6.46 9.93 -18.81
C SER A 284 -5.94 9.35 -20.14
N THR A 285 -4.79 9.84 -20.59
CA THR A 285 -4.20 9.51 -21.89
C THR A 285 -2.96 8.62 -21.80
N GLY A 286 -2.30 8.57 -20.65
CA GLY A 286 -0.99 7.94 -20.48
C GLY A 286 0.17 8.73 -21.08
N ASN A 287 -0.07 9.90 -21.67
CA ASN A 287 0.99 10.72 -22.25
C ASN A 287 2.02 11.11 -21.18
N LYS A 288 3.30 10.90 -21.49
CA LYS A 288 4.38 11.32 -20.64
C LYS A 288 4.57 12.83 -20.74
N LEU A 289 4.28 13.53 -19.64
CA LEU A 289 4.41 14.99 -19.54
C LEU A 289 5.88 15.38 -19.36
N TRP A 290 6.60 14.65 -18.51
CA TRP A 290 8.03 14.80 -18.30
C TRP A 290 8.63 13.53 -17.68
N SER A 291 9.96 13.45 -17.66
CA SER A 291 10.69 12.43 -16.94
C SER A 291 11.92 13.03 -16.27
N GLY A 292 12.40 12.36 -15.23
CA GLY A 292 13.60 12.72 -14.48
C GLY A 292 14.28 11.50 -13.90
N GLN A 293 15.43 11.73 -13.30
CA GLN A 293 16.24 10.68 -12.68
C GLN A 293 16.88 11.22 -11.41
N PHE A 294 16.65 10.56 -10.29
CA PHE A 294 17.43 10.79 -9.07
C PHE A 294 18.88 10.33 -9.26
N PRO A 295 19.83 10.88 -8.50
CA PRO A 295 21.21 10.44 -8.55
C PRO A 295 21.34 8.92 -8.46
N LYS A 296 22.12 8.33 -9.38
CA LYS A 296 22.28 6.88 -9.47
C LYS A 296 22.90 6.31 -8.20
N ASN A 297 22.33 5.23 -7.69
CA ASN A 297 22.83 4.50 -6.53
C ASN A 297 22.57 2.99 -6.70
N ARG A 298 23.30 2.16 -5.95
CA ARG A 298 23.08 0.70 -5.92
C ARG A 298 21.85 0.32 -5.10
N ALA A 299 21.49 1.15 -4.10
CA ALA A 299 20.30 0.95 -3.29
C ALA A 299 19.02 1.23 -4.10
N SER A 300 17.96 0.54 -3.76
CA SER A 300 16.67 0.59 -4.46
C SER A 300 15.65 1.43 -3.71
N TYR A 301 14.59 1.82 -4.42
CA TYR A 301 13.40 2.43 -3.84
C TYR A 301 12.35 1.35 -3.61
N TYR A 302 11.93 1.18 -2.36
CA TYR A 302 10.85 0.28 -1.95
C TYR A 302 9.62 1.05 -1.45
N SER A 303 9.83 2.25 -0.92
CA SER A 303 8.74 3.15 -0.53
C SER A 303 8.07 3.77 -1.74
N SER A 304 6.79 4.06 -1.61
CA SER A 304 6.04 4.83 -2.60
C SER A 304 6.47 6.31 -2.59
N PRO A 305 6.50 7.00 -3.74
CA PRO A 305 6.72 8.44 -3.76
C PRO A 305 5.52 9.15 -3.15
N THR A 306 5.76 10.30 -2.54
CA THR A 306 4.72 11.19 -2.02
C THR A 306 4.84 12.56 -2.66
N VAL A 307 3.71 13.14 -3.06
CA VAL A 307 3.65 14.47 -3.68
C VAL A 307 2.95 15.45 -2.75
N ALA A 308 3.67 16.47 -2.33
CA ALA A 308 3.14 17.53 -1.49
C ALA A 308 3.88 18.85 -1.76
N ASP A 309 3.17 19.97 -1.72
CA ASP A 309 3.73 21.33 -1.84
C ASP A 309 4.68 21.52 -3.05
N GLY A 310 4.24 21.07 -4.24
CA GLY A 310 5.04 21.11 -5.47
C GLY A 310 6.29 20.23 -5.48
N LYS A 311 6.43 19.35 -4.49
CA LYS A 311 7.60 18.48 -4.33
C LYS A 311 7.23 17.01 -4.38
N LEU A 312 8.16 16.20 -4.86
CA LEU A 312 8.13 14.74 -4.79
C LEU A 312 9.19 14.29 -3.78
N TYR A 313 8.75 13.49 -2.83
CA TYR A 313 9.58 12.83 -1.81
C TYR A 313 9.67 11.35 -2.12
N ALA A 314 10.88 10.79 -2.11
CA ALA A 314 11.13 9.37 -2.34
C ALA A 314 12.16 8.85 -1.34
N SER A 315 11.78 7.84 -0.55
CA SER A 315 12.70 7.21 0.40
C SER A 315 13.45 6.07 -0.30
N ARG A 316 14.77 6.11 -0.27
CA ARG A 316 15.61 5.03 -0.75
C ARG A 316 15.95 4.08 0.42
N GLU A 317 16.08 2.78 0.15
CA GLU A 317 16.26 1.75 1.19
C GLU A 317 17.46 1.95 2.13
N ASP A 318 18.48 2.69 1.70
CA ASP A 318 19.66 3.03 2.50
C ASP A 318 19.45 4.20 3.47
N GLY A 319 18.20 4.70 3.57
CA GLY A 319 17.82 5.75 4.51
C GLY A 319 17.93 7.17 3.98
N VAL A 320 18.10 7.34 2.68
CA VAL A 320 18.16 8.65 2.06
C VAL A 320 16.79 9.07 1.53
N ILE A 321 16.31 10.23 1.96
CA ILE A 321 15.11 10.87 1.41
C ILE A 321 15.52 11.81 0.28
N MET A 322 15.09 11.47 -0.93
CA MET A 322 15.28 12.29 -2.11
C MET A 322 14.14 13.28 -2.22
N VAL A 323 14.46 14.52 -2.57
CA VAL A 323 13.47 15.59 -2.79
C VAL A 323 13.68 16.18 -4.17
N ALA A 324 12.61 16.28 -4.95
CA ALA A 324 12.60 16.97 -6.23
C ALA A 324 11.46 18.00 -6.27
N ASP A 325 11.69 19.15 -6.89
CA ASP A 325 10.64 20.06 -7.33
C ASP A 325 9.98 19.48 -8.58
N ILE A 326 8.66 19.50 -8.62
CA ILE A 326 7.85 18.97 -9.73
C ILE A 326 6.82 19.97 -10.22
N SER A 327 6.97 21.23 -9.88
CA SER A 327 6.03 22.29 -10.25
C SER A 327 6.04 22.55 -11.76
N ASP A 328 7.22 22.53 -12.37
CA ASP A 328 7.43 22.73 -13.81
C ASP A 328 8.48 21.72 -14.36
N GLY A 329 8.13 20.43 -14.30
CA GLY A 329 9.04 19.35 -14.66
C GLY A 329 9.78 18.77 -13.46
N PHE A 330 10.86 18.02 -13.71
CA PHE A 330 11.66 17.39 -12.66
C PHE A 330 12.93 18.19 -12.40
N LYS A 331 13.08 18.70 -11.18
CA LYS A 331 14.31 19.34 -10.71
C LYS A 331 14.73 18.72 -9.38
N PHE A 332 15.82 17.99 -9.38
CA PHE A 332 16.40 17.45 -8.15
C PHE A 332 16.81 18.58 -7.19
N LEU A 333 16.42 18.49 -5.92
CA LEU A 333 16.68 19.51 -4.90
C LEU A 333 17.65 19.06 -3.81
N ALA A 334 17.45 17.88 -3.23
CA ALA A 334 18.20 17.46 -2.05
C ALA A 334 18.21 15.96 -1.81
N GLU A 335 19.26 15.48 -1.14
CA GLU A 335 19.39 14.21 -0.46
C GLU A 335 19.49 14.43 1.05
N ASN A 336 18.64 13.76 1.82
CA ASN A 336 18.63 13.87 3.28
C ASN A 336 18.84 12.49 3.89
N ASN A 337 20.02 12.25 4.44
CA ASN A 337 20.38 10.97 5.04
C ASN A 337 19.86 10.90 6.48
N MET A 338 19.02 9.91 6.77
CA MET A 338 18.42 9.66 8.08
C MET A 338 19.29 8.74 8.97
N GLY A 339 20.34 8.15 8.42
CA GLY A 339 21.30 7.32 9.15
C GLY A 339 20.84 5.89 9.46
N GLU A 340 19.71 5.47 8.92
CA GLU A 340 19.19 4.10 9.07
C GLU A 340 18.30 3.73 7.88
N ARG A 341 18.06 2.44 7.67
CA ARG A 341 17.22 1.94 6.58
C ARG A 341 15.78 2.45 6.68
N ILE A 342 15.21 2.82 5.53
CA ILE A 342 13.82 3.26 5.40
C ILE A 342 13.14 2.48 4.29
N ILE A 343 12.03 1.83 4.63
CA ILE A 343 11.16 1.10 3.69
C ILE A 343 9.77 1.73 3.64
N ALA A 344 9.34 2.33 4.73
CA ALA A 344 8.05 3.02 4.81
C ALA A 344 8.00 4.28 3.95
N THR A 345 6.82 4.65 3.50
CA THR A 345 6.58 5.89 2.75
C THR A 345 6.70 7.11 3.67
N THR A 346 7.38 8.17 3.20
CA THR A 346 7.42 9.47 3.88
C THR A 346 6.04 10.11 3.88
N VAL A 347 5.60 10.62 5.02
CA VAL A 347 4.26 11.20 5.21
C VAL A 347 4.35 12.71 5.45
N PRO A 348 4.08 13.54 4.43
CA PRO A 348 3.87 14.97 4.62
C PRO A 348 2.53 15.21 5.32
N VAL A 349 2.56 15.93 6.42
CA VAL A 349 1.36 16.27 7.17
C VAL A 349 1.55 17.58 7.92
N ARG A 350 0.61 18.49 7.80
CA ARG A 350 0.78 19.88 8.27
C ARG A 350 2.07 20.45 7.64
N ASP A 351 2.92 21.13 8.40
CA ASP A 351 4.22 21.66 7.96
C ASP A 351 5.38 20.70 8.32
N GLN A 352 5.13 19.40 8.38
CA GLN A 352 6.08 18.39 8.88
C GLN A 352 6.13 17.19 7.96
N LEU A 353 7.25 16.45 8.04
CA LEU A 353 7.42 15.13 7.44
C LEU A 353 7.57 14.10 8.56
N LEU A 354 6.72 13.09 8.57
CA LEU A 354 6.90 11.90 9.39
C LEU A 354 7.62 10.83 8.55
N ILE A 355 8.69 10.29 9.10
CA ILE A 355 9.53 9.29 8.43
C ILE A 355 9.75 8.14 9.40
N ARG A 356 9.37 6.93 9.00
CA ARG A 356 9.65 5.74 9.77
C ARG A 356 10.87 5.01 9.24
N GLY A 357 11.90 4.94 10.04
CA GLY A 357 13.04 4.07 9.83
C GLY A 357 12.87 2.71 10.52
N GLU A 358 13.91 1.88 10.47
CA GLU A 358 13.91 0.58 11.14
C GLU A 358 13.91 0.71 12.67
N LYS A 359 14.59 1.73 13.19
CA LYS A 359 14.83 1.93 14.63
C LYS A 359 14.07 3.11 15.21
N HIS A 360 13.71 4.08 14.40
CA HIS A 360 13.13 5.32 14.89
C HIS A 360 11.98 5.83 14.03
N LEU A 361 11.09 6.55 14.68
CA LEU A 361 10.14 7.46 14.05
C LEU A 361 10.72 8.88 14.13
N PHE A 362 10.80 9.56 12.98
CA PHE A 362 11.33 10.91 12.87
C PHE A 362 10.21 11.88 12.53
N CYS A 363 10.30 13.08 13.07
CA CYS A 363 9.53 14.23 12.64
C CYS A 363 10.48 15.34 12.20
N ILE A 364 10.33 15.75 10.96
CA ILE A 364 11.09 16.85 10.37
C ILE A 364 10.14 18.05 10.21
N ALA A 365 10.53 19.19 10.70
CA ALA A 365 9.87 20.49 10.49
C ALA A 365 10.88 21.50 9.95
N LYS A 366 10.36 22.58 9.36
CA LYS A 366 11.18 23.73 8.99
C LYS A 366 11.77 24.41 10.21
#